data_fa569ad2dff9aa71797bf08e26f2801b
#
_entry.id   fa569ad2dff9aa71797bf08e26f2801b
#
_cell.length_a   1.000
_cell.length_b   1.000
_cell.length_c   1.000
_cell.angle_alpha   90.00
_cell.angle_beta   90.00
_cell.angle_gamma   90.00
#
_symmetry.space_group_name_H-M   'P 1'
#
loop_
_entity.id
_entity.type
_entity.pdbx_description
1 polymer ?
#
loop_
_entity_poly.entity_id
_entity_poly.type
_entity_poly.pdbx_seq_one_letter_code
_entity_poly.pdbx_strand_id
1 'polypeptide(L)'
;MADGVPELSICILSWNTEALTRDCLASLFADPRSASWQVIVVDNDSADGSAAMVAAEFGAAELICSPRNLGFAGGNNLALNRARGRYLLLLNSDTRVLSGALGHLVDHLEANPAVGAVGPRLVNGSGQLELSCGRAPGLVPEIFHKLLLHRVFPFFRFGGWHHEETRDVGWVTGACLMVRRQAIDAAGVLDDGIFMCFEDLEWCMRLRACGWHIEYVPGSQVVHFGGQSISQRMGAMLVVSQQSLYYLFQKHFSRAHLHALRLLTAVEMVLRSVLWGALWIVRPGTRAEAGNRLAAYRVIIRRTIADRSYWAPRDGAVVP
;
A
#
# COMPACT_ATOMS: atom_id res chain seq x y z
N MET A 1 8.81 13.32 30.70
CA MET A 1 8.61 13.39 29.25
C MET A 1 9.77 14.23 28.72
N ALA A 2 10.76 13.55 28.14
CA ALA A 2 11.96 14.20 27.62
C ALA A 2 11.63 14.80 26.25
N ASP A 3 11.98 16.08 26.08
CA ASP A 3 12.31 16.79 24.84
C ASP A 3 11.24 17.08 23.78
N GLY A 4 9.94 17.04 24.06
CA GLY A 4 8.94 17.52 23.07
C GLY A 4 8.84 16.72 21.76
N VAL A 5 9.54 15.57 21.64
CA VAL A 5 9.49 14.68 20.48
C VAL A 5 8.29 13.75 20.64
N PRO A 6 7.35 13.70 19.68
CA PRO A 6 6.24 12.77 19.71
C PRO A 6 6.73 11.33 19.74
N GLU A 7 6.01 10.45 20.45
CA GLU A 7 6.28 9.01 20.41
C GLU A 7 6.04 8.45 19.00
N LEU A 8 4.92 8.83 18.38
CA LEU A 8 4.47 8.37 17.10
C LEU A 8 4.03 9.55 16.22
N SER A 9 4.44 9.57 14.95
CA SER A 9 3.85 10.42 13.91
C SER A 9 3.00 9.55 12.98
N ILE A 10 1.72 9.89 12.84
CA ILE A 10 0.76 9.17 12.02
C ILE A 10 0.55 9.97 10.75
N CYS A 11 0.91 9.37 9.61
CA CYS A 11 0.81 9.92 8.27
C CYS A 11 -0.43 9.33 7.57
N ILE A 12 -1.44 10.16 7.30
CA ILE A 12 -2.69 9.76 6.66
C ILE A 12 -2.79 10.45 5.32
N LEU A 13 -2.95 9.68 4.25
CA LEU A 13 -3.21 10.18 2.92
C LEU A 13 -4.71 10.06 2.60
N SER A 14 -5.37 11.18 2.32
CA SER A 14 -6.78 11.25 1.93
C SER A 14 -6.92 11.67 0.48
N TRP A 15 -7.78 11.00 -0.27
CA TRP A 15 -8.19 11.38 -1.62
C TRP A 15 -9.62 10.98 -1.90
N ASN A 16 -10.54 11.95 -1.88
CA ASN A 16 -11.98 11.75 -2.06
C ASN A 16 -12.58 10.68 -1.13
N THR A 17 -12.26 10.79 0.17
CA THR A 17 -12.67 9.83 1.21
C THR A 17 -13.15 10.54 2.49
N GLU A 18 -13.89 11.65 2.38
CA GLU A 18 -14.30 12.51 3.51
C GLU A 18 -14.83 11.70 4.70
N ALA A 19 -15.87 10.89 4.49
CA ALA A 19 -16.52 10.14 5.57
C ALA A 19 -15.57 9.10 6.22
N LEU A 20 -14.78 8.39 5.42
CA LEU A 20 -13.82 7.41 5.92
C LEU A 20 -12.67 8.08 6.67
N THR A 21 -12.17 9.21 6.16
CA THR A 21 -11.13 9.99 6.82
C THR A 21 -11.63 10.51 8.17
N ARG A 22 -12.89 10.96 8.26
CA ARG A 22 -13.51 11.35 9.53
C ARG A 22 -13.55 10.21 10.53
N ASP A 23 -14.01 9.03 10.12
CA ASP A 23 -14.08 7.85 10.98
C ASP A 23 -12.69 7.37 11.43
N CYS A 24 -11.71 7.43 10.54
CA CYS A 24 -10.31 7.10 10.85
C CYS A 24 -9.77 8.04 11.93
N LEU A 25 -9.87 9.35 11.74
CA LEU A 25 -9.40 10.36 12.68
C LEU A 25 -10.14 10.26 14.03
N ALA A 26 -11.45 10.06 14.02
CA ALA A 26 -12.23 9.87 15.25
C ALA A 26 -11.71 8.65 16.05
N SER A 27 -11.38 7.56 15.37
CA SER A 27 -10.83 6.36 16.03
C SER A 27 -9.44 6.61 16.64
N LEU A 28 -8.60 7.43 16.00
CA LEU A 28 -7.28 7.79 16.50
C LEU A 28 -7.37 8.69 17.72
N PHE A 29 -8.17 9.75 17.67
CA PHE A 29 -8.30 10.70 18.76
C PHE A 29 -9.05 10.14 19.97
N ALA A 30 -9.78 9.03 19.81
CA ALA A 30 -10.39 8.29 20.91
C ALA A 30 -9.39 7.40 21.68
N ASP A 31 -8.17 7.17 21.15
CA ASP A 31 -7.17 6.35 21.82
C ASP A 31 -6.55 7.09 23.01
N PRO A 32 -6.39 6.43 24.19
CA PRO A 32 -5.81 7.07 25.37
C PRO A 32 -4.39 7.62 25.18
N ARG A 33 -3.60 7.07 24.26
CA ARG A 33 -2.24 7.53 23.96
C ARG A 33 -2.19 8.70 22.94
N SER A 34 -3.34 9.08 22.36
CA SER A 34 -3.42 10.05 21.26
C SER A 34 -2.73 11.39 21.56
N ALA A 35 -2.73 11.82 22.84
CA ALA A 35 -2.07 13.05 23.26
C ALA A 35 -0.54 13.07 23.07
N SER A 36 0.10 11.89 22.92
CA SER A 36 1.53 11.74 22.65
C SER A 36 1.85 11.62 21.15
N TRP A 37 0.83 11.61 20.30
CA TRP A 37 0.98 11.41 18.86
C TRP A 37 0.93 12.73 18.08
N GLN A 38 1.69 12.80 17.00
CA GLN A 38 1.51 13.78 15.95
C GLN A 38 0.68 13.16 14.85
N VAL A 39 -0.46 13.75 14.50
CA VAL A 39 -1.29 13.30 13.39
C VAL A 39 -1.14 14.28 12.23
N ILE A 40 -0.74 13.79 11.07
CA ILE A 40 -0.54 14.57 9.85
C ILE A 40 -1.44 13.99 8.77
N VAL A 41 -2.34 14.81 8.26
CA VAL A 41 -3.25 14.46 7.16
C VAL A 41 -2.79 15.18 5.90
N VAL A 42 -2.57 14.43 4.84
CA VAL A 42 -2.34 14.98 3.51
C VAL A 42 -3.59 14.82 2.68
N ASP A 43 -4.21 15.92 2.31
CA ASP A 43 -5.24 15.95 1.29
C ASP A 43 -4.56 15.95 -0.08
N ASN A 44 -4.75 14.89 -0.85
CA ASN A 44 -4.03 14.63 -2.09
C ASN A 44 -4.82 15.12 -3.32
N ASP A 45 -5.26 16.39 -3.28
CA ASP A 45 -6.10 17.02 -4.32
C ASP A 45 -7.51 16.39 -4.38
N SER A 46 -8.20 16.35 -3.23
CA SER A 46 -9.57 15.88 -3.16
C SER A 46 -10.56 16.90 -3.75
N ALA A 47 -11.57 16.41 -4.45
CA ALA A 47 -12.66 17.21 -4.98
C ALA A 47 -13.91 17.20 -4.06
N ASP A 48 -13.87 16.38 -3.00
CA ASP A 48 -14.93 16.33 -1.97
C ASP A 48 -14.62 17.29 -0.79
N GLY A 49 -15.35 17.17 0.29
CA GLY A 49 -15.17 17.99 1.50
C GLY A 49 -14.01 17.57 2.42
N SER A 50 -13.15 16.62 2.04
CA SER A 50 -12.13 16.01 2.91
C SER A 50 -11.26 17.04 3.63
N ALA A 51 -10.63 17.98 2.89
CA ALA A 51 -9.75 18.98 3.49
C ALA A 51 -10.50 19.94 4.44
N ALA A 52 -11.68 20.42 4.04
CA ALA A 52 -12.51 21.31 4.85
C ALA A 52 -12.99 20.63 6.14
N MET A 53 -13.38 19.37 6.06
CA MET A 53 -13.78 18.56 7.21
C MET A 53 -12.63 18.39 8.21
N VAL A 54 -11.42 18.04 7.75
CA VAL A 54 -10.25 17.90 8.63
C VAL A 54 -9.95 19.20 9.34
N ALA A 55 -9.93 20.33 8.59
CA ALA A 55 -9.66 21.64 9.16
C ALA A 55 -10.71 22.08 10.20
N ALA A 56 -11.98 21.73 9.99
CA ALA A 56 -13.08 22.15 10.87
C ALA A 56 -13.24 21.26 12.11
N GLU A 57 -13.07 19.94 11.97
CA GLU A 57 -13.43 18.97 13.00
C GLU A 57 -12.20 18.43 13.77
N PHE A 58 -11.00 18.48 13.18
CA PHE A 58 -9.79 17.86 13.75
C PHE A 58 -8.62 18.85 13.84
N GLY A 59 -8.82 19.97 14.52
CA GLY A 59 -7.81 21.03 14.66
C GLY A 59 -6.49 20.61 15.35
N ALA A 60 -6.44 19.43 15.97
CA ALA A 60 -5.22 18.83 16.51
C ALA A 60 -4.39 18.09 15.45
N ALA A 61 -4.94 17.82 14.27
CA ALA A 61 -4.22 17.25 13.14
C ALA A 61 -3.55 18.33 12.30
N GLU A 62 -2.32 18.11 11.89
CA GLU A 62 -1.63 18.96 10.90
C GLU A 62 -2.17 18.61 9.50
N LEU A 63 -2.81 19.55 8.82
CA LEU A 63 -3.34 19.36 7.46
C LEU A 63 -2.37 19.93 6.42
N ILE A 64 -2.05 19.12 5.42
CA ILE A 64 -1.26 19.51 4.24
C ILE A 64 -2.14 19.31 3.00
N CYS A 65 -2.47 20.38 2.27
CA CYS A 65 -3.19 20.27 1.00
C CYS A 65 -2.20 20.23 -0.15
N SER A 66 -2.19 19.13 -0.90
CA SER A 66 -1.40 19.01 -2.13
C SER A 66 -2.12 19.69 -3.30
N PRO A 67 -1.43 20.46 -4.14
CA PRO A 67 -2.04 21.11 -5.31
C PRO A 67 -2.36 20.14 -6.45
N ARG A 68 -2.01 18.87 -6.32
CA ARG A 68 -2.26 17.79 -7.30
C ARG A 68 -2.17 16.44 -6.63
N ASN A 69 -2.79 15.43 -7.22
CA ASN A 69 -2.66 14.05 -6.77
C ASN A 69 -1.24 13.50 -7.06
N LEU A 70 -0.47 13.26 -6.01
CA LEU A 70 0.92 12.77 -6.06
C LEU A 70 1.03 11.23 -5.99
N GLY A 71 -0.12 10.52 -5.97
CA GLY A 71 -0.14 9.09 -5.70
C GLY A 71 0.13 8.77 -4.24
N PHE A 72 0.28 7.48 -3.93
CA PHE A 72 0.45 7.04 -2.55
C PHE A 72 1.83 7.42 -1.99
N ALA A 73 2.90 7.10 -2.72
CA ALA A 73 4.27 7.37 -2.26
C ALA A 73 4.54 8.87 -2.12
N GLY A 74 4.27 9.65 -3.17
CA GLY A 74 4.52 11.10 -3.16
C GLY A 74 3.70 11.83 -2.10
N GLY A 75 2.41 11.47 -1.96
CA GLY A 75 1.53 12.05 -0.94
C GLY A 75 2.00 11.73 0.48
N ASN A 76 2.29 10.47 0.78
CA ASN A 76 2.81 10.09 2.10
C ASN A 76 4.18 10.72 2.41
N ASN A 77 5.03 10.93 1.41
CA ASN A 77 6.32 11.60 1.61
C ASN A 77 6.17 13.05 2.09
N LEU A 78 5.08 13.75 1.74
CA LEU A 78 4.81 15.08 2.31
C LEU A 78 4.60 14.99 3.83
N ALA A 79 3.87 13.99 4.31
CA ALA A 79 3.68 13.77 5.74
C ALA A 79 4.96 13.26 6.42
N LEU A 80 5.67 12.30 5.83
CA LEU A 80 6.92 11.75 6.37
C LEU A 80 7.99 12.84 6.59
N ASN A 81 8.06 13.84 5.69
CA ASN A 81 8.98 14.97 5.80
C ASN A 81 8.61 15.95 6.94
N ARG A 82 7.37 15.93 7.42
CA ARG A 82 6.89 16.73 8.57
C ARG A 82 6.87 15.94 9.88
N ALA A 83 6.95 14.63 9.78
CA ALA A 83 6.90 13.73 10.92
C ALA A 83 8.13 13.90 11.82
N ARG A 84 7.90 14.01 13.14
CA ARG A 84 8.93 14.21 14.17
C ARG A 84 9.04 13.06 15.15
N GLY A 85 8.10 12.12 15.12
CA GLY A 85 8.01 10.98 16.04
C GLY A 85 9.21 10.03 15.99
N ARG A 86 9.43 9.30 17.08
CA ARG A 86 10.41 8.20 17.14
C ARG A 86 10.01 7.04 16.23
N TYR A 87 8.72 6.86 16.07
CA TYR A 87 8.09 5.93 15.12
C TYR A 87 7.21 6.72 14.16
N LEU A 88 7.13 6.24 12.93
CA LEU A 88 6.29 6.82 11.88
C LEU A 88 5.33 5.75 11.37
N LEU A 89 4.06 6.09 11.27
CA LEU A 89 3.00 5.20 10.81
C LEU A 89 2.45 5.72 9.49
N LEU A 90 2.48 4.90 8.44
CA LEU A 90 1.58 5.07 7.31
C LEU A 90 0.24 4.45 7.69
N LEU A 91 -0.84 5.20 7.50
CA LEU A 91 -2.19 4.76 7.81
C LEU A 91 -3.14 5.21 6.70
N ASN A 92 -3.85 4.27 6.09
CA ASN A 92 -4.86 4.62 5.10
C ASN A 92 -6.05 5.34 5.74
N SER A 93 -6.63 6.30 5.01
CA SER A 93 -7.82 7.05 5.45
C SER A 93 -9.08 6.19 5.59
N ASP A 94 -9.12 5.00 4.99
CA ASP A 94 -10.22 4.02 5.07
C ASP A 94 -9.96 2.94 6.12
N THR A 95 -9.28 3.30 7.21
CA THR A 95 -9.04 2.41 8.37
C THR A 95 -9.80 2.87 9.61
N ARG A 96 -10.03 1.94 10.53
CA ARG A 96 -10.46 2.22 11.91
C ARG A 96 -9.51 1.52 12.86
N VAL A 97 -8.83 2.29 13.68
CA VAL A 97 -7.88 1.79 14.67
C VAL A 97 -8.66 1.33 15.90
N LEU A 98 -8.43 0.10 16.36
CA LEU A 98 -8.98 -0.37 17.63
C LEU A 98 -8.14 0.17 18.79
N SER A 99 -8.81 0.43 19.91
CA SER A 99 -8.16 0.99 21.12
C SER A 99 -6.94 0.17 21.54
N GLY A 100 -5.80 0.84 21.76
CA GLY A 100 -4.53 0.25 22.15
C GLY A 100 -3.75 -0.43 21.02
N ALA A 101 -4.30 -0.56 19.80
CA ALA A 101 -3.65 -1.27 18.71
C ALA A 101 -2.31 -0.64 18.32
N LEU A 102 -2.24 0.69 18.17
CA LEU A 102 -1.00 1.36 17.81
C LEU A 102 0.01 1.36 18.96
N GLY A 103 -0.47 1.50 20.21
CA GLY A 103 0.37 1.37 21.39
C GLY A 103 1.06 0.00 21.46
N HIS A 104 0.35 -1.07 21.12
CA HIS A 104 0.92 -2.43 21.08
C HIS A 104 2.03 -2.55 20.01
N LEU A 105 1.89 -1.90 18.84
CA LEU A 105 2.95 -1.87 17.81
C LEU A 105 4.18 -1.09 18.31
N VAL A 106 3.98 0.04 19.00
CA VAL A 106 5.08 0.81 19.59
C VAL A 106 5.81 -0.02 20.64
N ASP A 107 5.07 -0.63 21.59
CA ASP A 107 5.63 -1.47 22.64
C ASP A 107 6.41 -2.66 22.06
N HIS A 108 5.92 -3.24 20.97
CA HIS A 108 6.62 -4.31 20.24
C HIS A 108 7.95 -3.83 19.65
N LEU A 109 7.96 -2.67 18.98
CA LEU A 109 9.19 -2.09 18.45
C LEU A 109 10.19 -1.72 19.57
N GLU A 110 9.73 -1.20 20.70
CA GLU A 110 10.59 -0.91 21.86
C GLU A 110 11.27 -2.19 22.40
N ALA A 111 10.51 -3.29 22.51
CA ALA A 111 11.01 -4.56 23.00
C ALA A 111 11.97 -5.27 22.01
N ASN A 112 11.92 -4.91 20.71
CA ASN A 112 12.67 -5.60 19.64
C ASN A 112 13.52 -4.62 18.83
N PRO A 113 14.71 -4.21 19.29
CA PRO A 113 15.53 -3.17 18.64
C PRO A 113 15.99 -3.51 17.22
N ALA A 114 16.07 -4.78 16.83
CA ALA A 114 16.44 -5.22 15.49
C ALA A 114 15.27 -5.09 14.46
N VAL A 115 14.04 -4.87 14.96
CA VAL A 115 12.86 -4.72 14.12
C VAL A 115 12.75 -3.26 13.67
N GLY A 116 12.78 -3.05 12.37
CA GLY A 116 12.69 -1.72 11.75
C GLY A 116 11.27 -1.32 11.38
N ALA A 117 10.42 -2.31 11.07
CA ALA A 117 9.04 -2.04 10.68
C ALA A 117 8.08 -3.16 11.14
N VAL A 118 6.84 -2.76 11.44
CA VAL A 118 5.78 -3.69 11.88
C VAL A 118 4.44 -3.34 11.23
N GLY A 119 3.61 -4.38 11.07
CA GLY A 119 2.21 -4.20 10.68
C GLY A 119 1.26 -5.06 11.50
N PRO A 120 0.04 -4.57 11.74
CA PRO A 120 -0.97 -5.26 12.52
C PRO A 120 -1.69 -6.34 11.71
N ARG A 121 -2.53 -7.10 12.39
CA ARG A 121 -3.59 -7.88 11.76
C ARG A 121 -4.63 -6.92 11.16
N LEU A 122 -4.76 -6.92 9.83
CA LEU A 122 -5.86 -6.22 9.19
C LEU A 122 -7.08 -7.13 9.06
N VAL A 123 -8.24 -6.56 9.34
CA VAL A 123 -9.53 -7.21 9.10
C VAL A 123 -10.42 -6.27 8.28
N ASN A 124 -11.25 -6.84 7.40
CA ASN A 124 -12.23 -6.04 6.67
C ASN A 124 -13.41 -5.62 7.58
N GLY A 125 -14.34 -4.82 7.05
CA GLY A 125 -15.52 -4.36 7.80
C GLY A 125 -16.44 -5.48 8.31
N SER A 126 -16.30 -6.73 7.82
CA SER A 126 -17.01 -7.91 8.33
C SER A 126 -16.19 -8.74 9.33
N GLY A 127 -15.01 -8.29 9.73
CA GLY A 127 -14.13 -8.97 10.68
C GLY A 127 -13.29 -10.11 10.08
N GLN A 128 -13.33 -10.29 8.76
CA GLN A 128 -12.53 -11.32 8.10
C GLN A 128 -11.09 -10.82 7.90
N LEU A 129 -10.12 -11.72 8.04
CA LEU A 129 -8.71 -11.44 7.82
C LEU A 129 -8.47 -10.91 6.40
N GLU A 130 -7.79 -9.77 6.31
CA GLU A 130 -7.23 -9.23 5.08
C GLU A 130 -5.73 -9.53 5.01
N LEU A 131 -5.25 -9.99 3.85
CA LEU A 131 -3.83 -10.27 3.66
C LEU A 131 -3.05 -8.95 3.59
N SER A 132 -2.27 -8.68 4.62
CA SER A 132 -1.53 -7.43 4.82
C SER A 132 -0.01 -7.60 4.82
N CYS A 133 0.48 -8.80 4.62
CA CYS A 133 1.91 -9.11 4.62
C CYS A 133 2.21 -10.33 3.77
N GLY A 134 3.49 -10.54 3.44
CA GLY A 134 3.89 -11.68 2.65
C GLY A 134 5.40 -11.89 2.59
N ARG A 135 5.81 -12.83 1.76
CA ARG A 135 7.23 -13.10 1.48
C ARG A 135 7.83 -12.01 0.60
N ALA A 136 9.15 -11.90 0.60
CA ALA A 136 9.86 -11.02 -0.32
C ALA A 136 9.46 -11.31 -1.79
N PRO A 137 9.31 -10.27 -2.63
CA PRO A 137 8.97 -10.43 -4.03
C PRO A 137 10.09 -11.12 -4.81
N GLY A 138 9.73 -11.69 -5.95
CA GLY A 138 10.69 -12.32 -6.83
C GLY A 138 10.01 -12.96 -8.04
N LEU A 139 10.80 -13.40 -9.03
CA LEU A 139 10.24 -13.96 -10.26
C LEU A 139 9.45 -15.26 -10.02
N VAL A 140 9.91 -16.11 -9.08
CA VAL A 140 9.22 -17.37 -8.79
C VAL A 140 7.83 -17.14 -8.19
N PRO A 141 7.64 -16.32 -7.14
CA PRO A 141 6.30 -15.95 -6.67
C PRO A 141 5.41 -15.37 -7.78
N GLU A 142 5.96 -14.51 -8.64
CA GLU A 142 5.22 -13.91 -9.75
C GLU A 142 4.76 -14.95 -10.79
N ILE A 143 5.60 -15.94 -11.12
CA ILE A 143 5.21 -17.06 -11.99
C ILE A 143 3.99 -17.81 -11.41
N PHE A 144 4.08 -18.18 -10.14
CA PHE A 144 2.99 -18.91 -9.48
C PHE A 144 1.71 -18.08 -9.40
N HIS A 145 1.82 -16.79 -9.16
CA HIS A 145 0.67 -15.90 -9.08
C HIS A 145 0.03 -15.67 -10.46
N LYS A 146 0.81 -15.29 -11.46
CA LYS A 146 0.32 -14.95 -12.81
C LYS A 146 -0.25 -16.14 -13.56
N LEU A 147 0.32 -17.33 -13.39
CA LEU A 147 -0.18 -18.57 -13.98
C LEU A 147 -1.25 -19.28 -13.11
N LEU A 148 -1.73 -18.63 -12.04
CA LEU A 148 -2.72 -19.16 -11.10
C LEU A 148 -2.30 -20.47 -10.41
N LEU A 149 -1.02 -20.84 -10.47
CA LEU A 149 -0.46 -22.05 -9.85
C LEU A 149 -0.54 -21.97 -8.32
N HIS A 150 -0.59 -20.78 -7.74
CA HIS A 150 -0.81 -20.57 -6.31
C HIS A 150 -2.16 -21.15 -5.81
N ARG A 151 -3.12 -21.41 -6.71
CA ARG A 151 -4.40 -22.08 -6.38
C ARG A 151 -4.23 -23.57 -6.13
N VAL A 152 -3.27 -24.18 -6.83
CA VAL A 152 -2.93 -25.61 -6.72
C VAL A 152 -1.85 -25.84 -5.66
N PHE A 153 -0.89 -24.91 -5.56
CA PHE A 153 0.23 -24.95 -4.62
C PHE A 153 0.11 -23.83 -3.57
N PRO A 154 -0.64 -24.07 -2.47
CA PRO A 154 -0.94 -23.02 -1.48
C PRO A 154 0.29 -22.39 -0.81
N PHE A 155 1.42 -23.10 -0.78
CA PHE A 155 2.69 -22.62 -0.25
C PHE A 155 3.17 -21.32 -0.90
N PHE A 156 2.83 -21.08 -2.17
CA PHE A 156 3.16 -19.87 -2.92
C PHE A 156 2.07 -18.78 -2.84
N ARG A 157 1.01 -18.99 -2.06
CA ARG A 157 0.09 -17.90 -1.74
C ARG A 157 0.82 -16.88 -0.86
N PHE A 158 0.69 -15.61 -1.18
CA PHE A 158 0.99 -14.56 -0.22
C PHE A 158 0.17 -14.87 1.05
N GLY A 159 0.84 -15.18 2.16
CA GLY A 159 0.14 -15.49 3.39
C GLY A 159 -0.36 -16.93 3.58
N GLY A 160 0.32 -17.95 3.05
CA GLY A 160 -0.02 -19.38 3.27
C GLY A 160 0.24 -19.88 4.70
N TRP A 161 -0.19 -19.13 5.73
CA TRP A 161 -0.08 -19.44 7.16
C TRP A 161 -1.28 -18.83 7.91
N HIS A 162 -1.48 -19.19 9.19
CA HIS A 162 -2.72 -18.85 9.92
C HIS A 162 -2.83 -17.39 10.39
N HIS A 163 -1.75 -16.56 10.32
CA HIS A 163 -1.70 -15.16 10.77
C HIS A 163 -2.09 -14.98 12.26
N GLU A 164 -1.75 -15.93 13.10
CA GLU A 164 -2.06 -15.90 14.55
C GLU A 164 -0.82 -15.64 15.41
N GLU A 165 0.38 -15.68 14.81
CA GLU A 165 1.65 -15.51 15.49
C GLU A 165 2.43 -14.33 14.93
N THR A 166 3.26 -13.69 15.76
CA THR A 166 4.24 -12.71 15.31
C THR A 166 5.26 -13.40 14.42
N ARG A 167 5.55 -12.78 13.25
CA ARG A 167 6.42 -13.40 12.27
C ARG A 167 7.22 -12.39 11.49
N ASP A 168 8.52 -12.71 11.23
CA ASP A 168 9.34 -12.00 10.25
C ASP A 168 8.77 -12.27 8.85
N VAL A 169 8.50 -11.18 8.10
CA VAL A 169 7.87 -11.19 6.78
C VAL A 169 8.68 -10.39 5.79
N GLY A 170 8.46 -10.62 4.50
CA GLY A 170 9.15 -9.88 3.44
C GLY A 170 8.68 -8.43 3.33
N TRP A 171 7.40 -8.19 3.58
CA TRP A 171 6.76 -6.89 3.49
C TRP A 171 5.47 -6.85 4.31
N VAL A 172 5.05 -5.65 4.66
CA VAL A 172 3.77 -5.29 5.27
C VAL A 172 3.15 -4.17 4.42
N THR A 173 1.81 -4.20 4.27
CA THR A 173 1.09 -3.19 3.47
C THR A 173 1.12 -1.81 4.10
N GLY A 174 1.22 -0.79 3.25
CA GLY A 174 1.14 0.62 3.63
C GLY A 174 -0.23 1.05 4.20
N ALA A 175 -1.24 0.17 4.18
CA ALA A 175 -2.53 0.45 4.82
C ALA A 175 -2.39 0.68 6.34
N CYS A 176 -1.44 -0.03 6.99
CA CYS A 176 -1.01 0.25 8.37
C CYS A 176 0.42 -0.29 8.55
N LEU A 177 1.42 0.54 8.33
CA LEU A 177 2.84 0.20 8.39
C LEU A 177 3.55 1.17 9.33
N MET A 178 3.99 0.69 10.49
CA MET A 178 4.77 1.46 11.45
C MET A 178 6.26 1.19 11.26
N VAL A 179 7.05 2.25 11.15
CA VAL A 179 8.49 2.19 10.88
C VAL A 179 9.26 2.99 11.91
N ARG A 180 10.35 2.42 12.40
CA ARG A 180 11.30 3.08 13.29
C ARG A 180 12.03 4.21 12.55
N ARG A 181 12.18 5.40 13.13
CA ARG A 181 12.90 6.53 12.50
C ARG A 181 14.30 6.16 12.04
N GLN A 182 15.06 5.45 12.86
CA GLN A 182 16.42 5.01 12.50
C GLN A 182 16.44 4.14 11.25
N ALA A 183 15.39 3.33 11.03
CA ALA A 183 15.27 2.53 9.83
C ALA A 183 14.96 3.39 8.60
N ILE A 184 14.15 4.44 8.76
CA ILE A 184 13.89 5.44 7.70
C ILE A 184 15.15 6.23 7.38
N ASP A 185 15.90 6.66 8.40
CA ASP A 185 17.15 7.41 8.22
C ASP A 185 18.18 6.59 7.42
N ALA A 186 18.18 5.26 7.58
CA ALA A 186 19.07 4.35 6.85
C ALA A 186 18.58 4.04 5.44
N ALA A 187 17.27 3.83 5.23
CA ALA A 187 16.70 3.36 3.97
C ALA A 187 16.07 4.47 3.10
N GLY A 188 15.87 5.67 3.67
CA GLY A 188 15.12 6.75 3.06
C GLY A 188 13.60 6.57 3.15
N VAL A 189 12.86 7.54 2.65
CA VAL A 189 11.39 7.54 2.56
C VAL A 189 10.88 6.70 1.40
N LEU A 190 9.57 6.69 1.11
CA LEU A 190 8.99 5.97 -0.03
C LEU A 190 9.58 6.46 -1.36
N ASP A 191 9.69 5.55 -2.33
CA ASP A 191 10.13 5.90 -3.69
C ASP A 191 8.95 6.49 -4.48
N ASP A 192 8.97 7.79 -4.71
CA ASP A 192 7.95 8.55 -5.45
C ASP A 192 7.95 8.27 -6.97
N GLY A 193 8.95 7.53 -7.47
CA GLY A 193 8.90 6.91 -8.80
C GLY A 193 7.79 5.85 -8.93
N ILE A 194 7.25 5.36 -7.80
CA ILE A 194 6.07 4.49 -7.75
C ILE A 194 4.86 5.32 -7.35
N PHE A 195 3.95 5.53 -8.31
CA PHE A 195 2.73 6.32 -8.05
C PHE A 195 1.81 5.64 -7.04
N MET A 196 1.54 4.34 -7.22
CA MET A 196 0.69 3.52 -6.36
C MET A 196 0.92 2.02 -6.64
N CYS A 197 0.73 1.17 -5.64
CA CYS A 197 0.99 -0.25 -5.59
C CYS A 197 2.49 -0.58 -5.62
N PHE A 198 2.91 -1.48 -4.74
CA PHE A 198 4.29 -1.95 -4.54
C PHE A 198 5.26 -0.94 -3.92
N GLU A 199 4.87 0.30 -3.60
CA GLU A 199 5.72 1.27 -2.90
C GLU A 199 6.07 0.83 -1.47
N ASP A 200 5.11 0.25 -0.77
CA ASP A 200 5.28 -0.34 0.56
C ASP A 200 6.20 -1.56 0.53
N LEU A 201 6.00 -2.41 -0.46
CA LEU A 201 6.82 -3.58 -0.69
C LEU A 201 8.26 -3.18 -1.08
N GLU A 202 8.43 -2.18 -1.93
CA GLU A 202 9.73 -1.62 -2.32
C GLU A 202 10.46 -1.03 -1.10
N TRP A 203 9.73 -0.30 -0.27
CA TRP A 203 10.29 0.27 0.95
C TRP A 203 10.73 -0.81 1.94
N CYS A 204 9.92 -1.84 2.13
CA CYS A 204 10.27 -3.00 2.93
C CYS A 204 11.54 -3.71 2.40
N MET A 205 11.71 -3.82 1.08
CA MET A 205 12.96 -4.37 0.51
C MET A 205 14.18 -3.53 0.88
N ARG A 206 14.09 -2.19 0.81
CA ARG A 206 15.20 -1.30 1.21
C ARG A 206 15.48 -1.38 2.71
N LEU A 207 14.46 -1.39 3.55
CA LEU A 207 14.62 -1.59 4.99
C LEU A 207 15.36 -2.89 5.29
N ARG A 208 14.97 -3.99 4.65
CA ARG A 208 15.65 -5.29 4.81
C ARG A 208 17.09 -5.27 4.27
N ALA A 209 17.35 -4.58 3.16
CA ALA A 209 18.71 -4.42 2.63
C ALA A 209 19.64 -3.63 3.58
N CYS A 210 19.06 -2.76 4.43
CA CYS A 210 19.76 -2.08 5.53
C CYS A 210 19.90 -2.93 6.80
N GLY A 211 19.47 -4.20 6.79
CA GLY A 211 19.61 -5.14 7.91
C GLY A 211 18.46 -5.15 8.90
N TRP A 212 17.38 -4.42 8.66
CA TRP A 212 16.21 -4.39 9.54
C TRP A 212 15.28 -5.59 9.33
N HIS A 213 14.73 -6.12 10.42
CA HIS A 213 13.62 -7.07 10.37
C HIS A 213 12.28 -6.35 10.16
N ILE A 214 11.35 -7.04 9.51
CA ILE A 214 9.98 -6.57 9.29
C ILE A 214 9.04 -7.61 9.85
N GLU A 215 8.16 -7.23 10.78
CA GLU A 215 7.34 -8.20 11.48
C GLU A 215 5.84 -7.91 11.34
N TYR A 216 5.09 -8.96 11.16
CA TYR A 216 3.64 -8.97 11.34
C TYR A 216 3.31 -9.25 12.80
N VAL A 217 2.46 -8.42 13.40
CA VAL A 217 2.13 -8.44 14.83
C VAL A 217 0.61 -8.61 15.03
N PRO A 218 0.12 -9.86 15.12
CA PRO A 218 -1.33 -10.13 15.17
C PRO A 218 -2.01 -9.69 16.46
N GLY A 219 -1.26 -9.45 17.53
CA GLY A 219 -1.77 -8.89 18.78
C GLY A 219 -2.30 -7.45 18.63
N SER A 220 -1.90 -6.75 17.58
CA SER A 220 -2.47 -5.47 17.17
C SER A 220 -3.47 -5.70 16.04
N GLN A 221 -4.64 -5.05 16.09
CA GLN A 221 -5.67 -5.21 15.07
C GLN A 221 -6.22 -3.85 14.59
N VAL A 222 -6.34 -3.71 13.27
CA VAL A 222 -6.92 -2.54 12.60
C VAL A 222 -7.96 -3.00 11.58
N VAL A 223 -9.12 -2.32 11.55
CA VAL A 223 -10.14 -2.55 10.53
C VAL A 223 -9.78 -1.72 9.30
N HIS A 224 -9.76 -2.34 8.12
CA HIS A 224 -9.53 -1.68 6.85
C HIS A 224 -10.75 -1.89 5.95
N PHE A 225 -11.38 -0.81 5.55
CA PHE A 225 -12.60 -0.89 4.73
C PHE A 225 -12.32 -1.08 3.24
N GLY A 226 -11.08 -0.99 2.85
CA GLY A 226 -10.41 -1.28 1.60
C GLY A 226 -11.16 -1.17 0.28
N GLY A 227 -10.45 -0.73 -0.76
CA GLY A 227 -10.92 -0.85 -2.14
C GLY A 227 -11.92 0.21 -2.62
N GLN A 228 -12.30 1.20 -1.82
CA GLN A 228 -13.27 2.23 -2.22
C GLN A 228 -12.74 3.08 -3.39
N SER A 229 -11.49 3.52 -3.32
CA SER A 229 -10.84 4.29 -4.40
C SER A 229 -10.45 3.41 -5.60
N ILE A 230 -10.10 2.14 -5.36
CA ILE A 230 -9.64 1.20 -6.40
C ILE A 230 -10.80 0.65 -7.23
N SER A 231 -11.94 0.34 -6.60
CA SER A 231 -13.09 -0.26 -7.28
C SER A 231 -13.68 0.64 -8.36
N GLN A 232 -13.65 1.95 -8.15
CA GLN A 232 -14.17 2.94 -9.11
C GLN A 232 -13.35 3.03 -10.40
N ARG A 233 -12.06 2.63 -10.38
CA ARG A 233 -11.12 2.75 -11.53
C ARG A 233 -10.31 1.47 -11.76
N MET A 234 -10.92 0.32 -11.62
CA MET A 234 -10.25 -0.99 -11.70
C MET A 234 -9.33 -1.16 -12.93
N GLY A 235 -9.77 -0.73 -14.11
CA GLY A 235 -8.98 -0.83 -15.34
C GLY A 235 -7.70 0.01 -15.29
N ALA A 236 -7.79 1.26 -14.82
CA ALA A 236 -6.63 2.15 -14.65
C ALA A 236 -5.67 1.59 -13.60
N MET A 237 -6.20 1.07 -12.49
CA MET A 237 -5.39 0.48 -11.42
C MET A 237 -4.60 -0.76 -11.88
N LEU A 238 -5.16 -1.60 -12.75
CA LEU A 238 -4.42 -2.72 -13.34
C LEU A 238 -3.20 -2.24 -14.13
N VAL A 239 -3.34 -1.15 -14.90
CA VAL A 239 -2.23 -0.56 -15.65
C VAL A 239 -1.17 0.03 -14.72
N VAL A 240 -1.59 0.80 -13.70
CA VAL A 240 -0.69 1.41 -12.71
C VAL A 240 0.07 0.33 -11.94
N SER A 241 -0.64 -0.67 -11.42
CA SER A 241 -0.02 -1.78 -10.68
C SER A 241 1.02 -2.54 -11.52
N GLN A 242 0.71 -2.81 -12.80
CA GLN A 242 1.68 -3.47 -13.69
C GLN A 242 2.89 -2.58 -13.98
N GLN A 243 2.71 -1.27 -14.09
CA GLN A 243 3.79 -0.30 -14.25
C GLN A 243 4.71 -0.29 -13.02
N SER A 244 4.13 -0.22 -11.84
CA SER A 244 4.85 -0.23 -10.57
C SER A 244 5.64 -1.52 -10.39
N LEU A 245 5.05 -2.68 -10.73
CA LEU A 245 5.74 -3.97 -10.68
C LEU A 245 6.97 -4.02 -11.62
N TYR A 246 6.86 -3.46 -12.80
CA TYR A 246 7.99 -3.40 -13.72
C TYR A 246 9.08 -2.45 -13.22
N TYR A 247 8.70 -1.29 -12.68
CA TYR A 247 9.66 -0.37 -12.06
C TYR A 247 10.42 -1.04 -10.91
N LEU A 248 9.70 -1.74 -10.02
CA LEU A 248 10.29 -2.53 -8.95
C LEU A 248 11.33 -3.53 -9.49
N PHE A 249 10.97 -4.30 -10.55
CA PHE A 249 11.87 -5.27 -11.14
C PHE A 249 13.06 -4.63 -11.85
N GLN A 250 12.87 -3.49 -12.48
CA GLN A 250 13.95 -2.73 -13.09
C GLN A 250 14.97 -2.23 -12.05
N LYS A 251 14.47 -1.82 -10.88
CA LYS A 251 15.29 -1.25 -9.81
C LYS A 251 16.06 -2.32 -9.01
N HIS A 252 15.42 -3.45 -8.69
CA HIS A 252 15.93 -4.41 -7.73
C HIS A 252 16.39 -5.75 -8.33
N PHE A 253 16.08 -6.03 -9.59
CA PHE A 253 16.39 -7.32 -10.22
C PHE A 253 17.21 -7.15 -11.50
N SER A 254 17.77 -8.27 -12.01
CA SER A 254 18.52 -8.24 -13.26
C SER A 254 17.64 -8.00 -14.49
N ARG A 255 18.25 -7.54 -15.58
CA ARG A 255 17.54 -7.38 -16.87
C ARG A 255 16.88 -8.67 -17.36
N ALA A 256 17.49 -9.82 -17.09
CA ALA A 256 16.93 -11.12 -17.44
C ALA A 256 15.60 -11.39 -16.69
N HIS A 257 15.54 -11.07 -15.39
CA HIS A 257 14.30 -11.18 -14.59
C HIS A 257 13.20 -10.25 -15.14
N LEU A 258 13.56 -9.02 -15.51
CA LEU A 258 12.61 -8.08 -16.09
C LEU A 258 12.06 -8.58 -17.43
N HIS A 259 12.91 -9.13 -18.31
CA HIS A 259 12.45 -9.70 -19.57
C HIS A 259 11.56 -10.93 -19.38
N ALA A 260 11.93 -11.81 -18.43
CA ALA A 260 11.09 -12.96 -18.08
C ALA A 260 9.72 -12.53 -17.53
N LEU A 261 9.69 -11.52 -16.65
CA LEU A 261 8.45 -10.94 -16.13
C LEU A 261 7.59 -10.35 -17.26
N ARG A 262 8.19 -9.66 -18.22
CA ARG A 262 7.49 -9.07 -19.38
C ARG A 262 6.84 -10.16 -20.23
N LEU A 263 7.57 -11.21 -20.55
CA LEU A 263 7.04 -12.35 -21.31
C LEU A 263 5.88 -13.00 -20.54
N LEU A 264 6.08 -13.26 -19.26
CA LEU A 264 5.06 -13.84 -18.38
C LEU A 264 3.80 -12.96 -18.32
N THR A 265 3.95 -11.64 -18.21
CA THR A 265 2.81 -10.70 -18.22
C THR A 265 2.09 -10.71 -19.59
N ALA A 266 2.82 -10.76 -20.69
CA ALA A 266 2.19 -10.82 -22.01
C ALA A 266 1.31 -12.10 -22.14
N VAL A 267 1.85 -13.25 -21.73
CA VAL A 267 1.12 -14.51 -21.72
C VAL A 267 -0.12 -14.42 -20.80
N GLU A 268 0.05 -13.93 -19.58
CA GLU A 268 -1.06 -13.73 -18.63
C GLU A 268 -2.18 -12.87 -19.23
N MET A 269 -1.81 -11.72 -19.79
CA MET A 269 -2.79 -10.77 -20.35
C MET A 269 -3.55 -11.37 -21.56
N VAL A 270 -2.86 -12.18 -22.39
CA VAL A 270 -3.53 -12.91 -23.49
C VAL A 270 -4.53 -13.93 -22.94
N LEU A 271 -4.10 -14.77 -21.97
CA LEU A 271 -4.99 -15.77 -21.37
C LEU A 271 -6.20 -15.11 -20.68
N ARG A 272 -5.99 -14.04 -19.95
CA ARG A 272 -7.08 -13.28 -19.32
C ARG A 272 -7.99 -12.61 -20.36
N SER A 273 -7.45 -12.14 -21.48
CA SER A 273 -8.26 -11.57 -22.56
C SER A 273 -9.18 -12.60 -23.20
N VAL A 274 -8.69 -13.82 -23.42
CA VAL A 274 -9.52 -14.92 -23.92
C VAL A 274 -10.65 -15.25 -22.93
N LEU A 275 -10.31 -15.40 -21.63
CA LEU A 275 -11.29 -15.71 -20.60
C LEU A 275 -12.37 -14.62 -20.49
N TRP A 276 -11.97 -13.35 -20.38
CA TRP A 276 -12.91 -12.25 -20.24
C TRP A 276 -13.68 -11.96 -21.54
N GLY A 277 -13.09 -12.24 -22.68
CA GLY A 277 -13.79 -12.23 -23.97
C GLY A 277 -14.89 -13.28 -24.04
N ALA A 278 -14.63 -14.52 -23.59
CA ALA A 278 -15.63 -15.56 -23.49
C ALA A 278 -16.75 -15.18 -22.49
N LEU A 279 -16.41 -14.65 -21.32
CA LEU A 279 -17.39 -14.17 -20.33
C LEU A 279 -18.26 -13.02 -20.88
N TRP A 280 -17.68 -12.11 -21.64
CA TRP A 280 -18.41 -11.01 -22.30
C TRP A 280 -19.49 -11.53 -23.27
N ILE A 281 -19.19 -12.62 -23.97
CA ILE A 281 -20.16 -13.28 -24.90
C ILE A 281 -21.25 -14.01 -24.12
N VAL A 282 -20.86 -14.83 -23.12
CA VAL A 282 -21.76 -15.79 -22.46
C VAL A 282 -22.59 -15.15 -21.35
N ARG A 283 -22.07 -14.07 -20.68
CA ARG A 283 -22.74 -13.46 -19.51
C ARG A 283 -23.03 -11.98 -19.75
N PRO A 284 -24.23 -11.60 -20.23
CA PRO A 284 -24.57 -10.19 -20.50
C PRO A 284 -24.38 -9.25 -19.31
N GLY A 285 -24.65 -9.70 -18.07
CA GLY A 285 -24.49 -8.90 -16.86
C GLY A 285 -23.04 -8.51 -16.50
N THR A 286 -22.03 -9.18 -17.11
CA THR A 286 -20.61 -8.88 -16.86
C THR A 286 -19.96 -8.06 -17.96
N ARG A 287 -20.71 -7.64 -18.98
CA ARG A 287 -20.15 -6.97 -20.18
C ARG A 287 -19.40 -5.68 -19.89
N ALA A 288 -19.93 -4.83 -19.00
CA ALA A 288 -19.28 -3.58 -18.64
C ALA A 288 -17.92 -3.84 -17.96
N GLU A 289 -17.90 -4.74 -16.98
CA GLU A 289 -16.65 -5.12 -16.28
C GLU A 289 -15.66 -5.77 -17.24
N ALA A 290 -16.11 -6.72 -18.05
CA ALA A 290 -15.28 -7.40 -19.05
C ALA A 290 -14.69 -6.40 -20.06
N GLY A 291 -15.48 -5.44 -20.53
CA GLY A 291 -15.03 -4.37 -21.42
C GLY A 291 -13.90 -3.53 -20.81
N ASN A 292 -14.06 -3.09 -19.57
CA ASN A 292 -13.05 -2.32 -18.84
C ASN A 292 -11.74 -3.11 -18.67
N ARG A 293 -11.84 -4.39 -18.29
CA ARG A 293 -10.68 -5.28 -18.13
C ARG A 293 -9.96 -5.53 -19.45
N LEU A 294 -10.70 -5.82 -20.53
CA LEU A 294 -10.13 -6.05 -21.85
C LEU A 294 -9.42 -4.79 -22.39
N ALA A 295 -9.97 -3.61 -22.16
CA ALA A 295 -9.31 -2.36 -22.48
C ALA A 295 -7.97 -2.20 -21.74
N ALA A 296 -7.96 -2.46 -20.43
CA ALA A 296 -6.74 -2.42 -19.62
C ALA A 296 -5.70 -3.45 -20.09
N TYR A 297 -6.10 -4.70 -20.35
CA TYR A 297 -5.17 -5.75 -20.86
C TYR A 297 -4.56 -5.37 -22.20
N ARG A 298 -5.34 -4.77 -23.11
CA ARG A 298 -4.83 -4.28 -24.38
C ARG A 298 -3.77 -3.19 -24.19
N VAL A 299 -3.97 -2.26 -23.26
CA VAL A 299 -2.99 -1.24 -22.91
C VAL A 299 -1.73 -1.87 -22.34
N ILE A 300 -1.87 -2.80 -21.38
CA ILE A 300 -0.74 -3.51 -20.76
C ILE A 300 0.07 -4.27 -21.83
N ILE A 301 -0.58 -5.05 -22.70
CA ILE A 301 0.10 -5.79 -23.79
C ILE A 301 0.88 -4.84 -24.69
N ARG A 302 0.24 -3.79 -25.18
CA ARG A 302 0.89 -2.82 -26.07
C ARG A 302 2.13 -2.20 -25.43
N ARG A 303 2.00 -1.75 -24.19
CA ARG A 303 3.11 -1.13 -23.45
C ARG A 303 4.19 -2.15 -23.09
N THR A 304 3.85 -3.40 -22.77
CA THR A 304 4.82 -4.47 -22.50
C THR A 304 5.68 -4.79 -23.74
N ILE A 305 5.11 -4.73 -24.96
CA ILE A 305 5.80 -5.09 -26.19
C ILE A 305 6.51 -3.89 -26.83
N ALA A 306 5.87 -2.73 -26.87
CA ALA A 306 6.27 -1.63 -27.76
C ALA A 306 7.03 -0.49 -27.06
N ASP A 307 6.92 -0.30 -25.77
CA ASP A 307 7.39 0.93 -25.12
C ASP A 307 8.50 0.68 -24.10
N ARG A 308 9.74 0.98 -24.49
CA ARG A 308 10.90 0.96 -23.59
C ARG A 308 10.86 2.10 -22.57
N SER A 309 10.14 3.21 -22.83
CA SER A 309 10.00 4.36 -21.95
C SER A 309 8.88 4.19 -20.92
N TYR A 310 8.13 3.09 -21.00
CA TYR A 310 7.02 2.76 -20.11
C TYR A 310 7.40 2.73 -18.62
N TRP A 311 8.68 2.49 -18.34
CA TRP A 311 9.25 2.36 -17.01
C TRP A 311 9.78 3.67 -16.43
N ALA A 312 9.93 4.69 -17.23
CA ALA A 312 10.39 5.97 -16.72
C ALA A 312 9.29 6.62 -15.87
N PRO A 313 9.63 7.14 -14.67
CA PRO A 313 8.71 8.00 -13.94
C PRO A 313 8.31 9.14 -14.88
N ARG A 314 7.03 9.22 -15.23
CA ARG A 314 6.55 10.35 -16.01
C ARG A 314 6.10 11.44 -15.05
N ASP A 315 6.73 12.60 -15.16
CA ASP A 315 6.29 13.81 -14.50
C ASP A 315 4.78 13.98 -14.63
N GLY A 316 4.05 13.76 -13.53
CA GLY A 316 2.68 14.22 -13.36
C GLY A 316 1.59 13.67 -14.29
N ALA A 317 1.85 12.64 -15.10
CA ALA A 317 0.81 12.05 -15.92
C ALA A 317 -0.17 11.26 -15.06
N VAL A 318 -1.18 11.93 -14.54
CA VAL A 318 -2.42 11.33 -14.06
C VAL A 318 -2.88 10.33 -15.13
N VAL A 319 -3.01 9.06 -14.76
CA VAL A 319 -3.71 8.07 -15.58
C VAL A 319 -5.15 8.56 -15.72
N PRO A 320 -5.63 8.84 -16.94
CA PRO A 320 -6.95 9.42 -17.17
C PRO A 320 -8.08 8.52 -16.66
#